data_0118ba7db1d705b0ca2a209bba6aec4c
#
_entry.id   0118ba7db1d705b0ca2a209bba6aec4c
#
_cell.length_a   1.000
_cell.length_b   1.000
_cell.length_c   1.000
_cell.angle_alpha   90.00
_cell.angle_beta   90.00
_cell.angle_gamma   90.00
#
_symmetry.space_group_name_H-M   'P 1'
#
loop_
_entity.id
_entity.type
_entity.pdbx_description
1 polymer ?
#
loop_
_entity_poly.entity_id
_entity_poly.type
_entity_poly.pdbx_seq_one_letter_code
_entity_poly.pdbx_strand_id
1 'polypeptide(L)'
;DPPLVLWSPAKSSSRHDAFVEADRFVIHVLDETQTALCSHFTKDGLDFTGGYHIRLKCNKDMAQKDVLQRLAPEKYDALTPRFKAISQQIDEMMGRERKVLDERLVIVLDDIDKDMVDLVGSKMANLGEMKNRLGLRVPSGFVITAFGYDRFLAHNDLKAEIDRLMQSADLDDIENLYRLHARLDKLLVQSEMPPDLATAIRLAWDVMAAPHGPGLTAAMRSSALGEDEKGSSFAGMHRSELNVSGDSLFDAYKQIVASKYSLPAITYRLNKGFRDEDIAMCVGCLAMLDTMAGGVMYSRNPFDFNDHNIVINSAWGLPKAVVDGSVDGDLFVVDRGRPQRII
;
A
#
# COMPACT_ATOMS: atom_id res chain seq x y z
N ASP A 1 -29.45 -5.21 2.69
CA ASP A 1 -28.19 -5.85 3.12
C ASP A 1 -28.49 -7.28 3.49
N PRO A 2 -27.94 -8.27 2.77
CA PRO A 2 -28.08 -9.65 3.19
C PRO A 2 -27.20 -9.89 4.42
N PRO A 3 -27.69 -10.56 5.47
CA PRO A 3 -26.86 -10.92 6.62
C PRO A 3 -25.76 -11.89 6.17
N LEU A 4 -24.51 -11.46 6.29
CA LEU A 4 -23.35 -12.32 6.10
C LEU A 4 -23.12 -13.05 7.43
N VAL A 5 -23.45 -14.32 7.51
CA VAL A 5 -23.12 -15.15 8.67
C VAL A 5 -21.75 -15.79 8.42
N LEU A 6 -20.71 -15.22 9.02
CA LEU A 6 -19.37 -15.84 9.09
C LEU A 6 -19.36 -16.75 10.30
N TRP A 7 -19.19 -18.06 10.08
CA TRP A 7 -19.02 -19.04 11.14
C TRP A 7 -17.61 -19.61 11.09
N SER A 8 -16.91 -19.61 12.22
CA SER A 8 -15.60 -20.23 12.40
C SER A 8 -15.61 -21.05 13.69
N PRO A 9 -15.21 -22.33 13.66
CA PRO A 9 -15.05 -23.12 14.87
C PRO A 9 -13.85 -22.59 15.64
N ALA A 10 -14.03 -22.26 16.94
CA ALA A 10 -12.92 -21.93 17.82
C ALA A 10 -11.97 -23.14 17.97
N LYS A 11 -10.65 -22.90 18.09
CA LYS A 11 -9.64 -23.97 18.32
C LYS A 11 -9.96 -24.87 19.52
N SER A 12 -10.74 -24.37 20.49
CA SER A 12 -11.22 -25.10 21.66
C SER A 12 -12.49 -25.91 21.40
N SER A 13 -13.08 -25.83 20.21
CA SER A 13 -14.28 -26.58 19.87
C SER A 13 -13.93 -28.05 19.64
N SER A 14 -14.70 -28.97 20.25
CA SER A 14 -14.60 -30.41 20.01
C SER A 14 -14.82 -30.82 18.55
N ARG A 15 -15.28 -29.89 17.70
CA ARG A 15 -15.52 -30.10 16.27
C ARG A 15 -14.43 -29.46 15.39
N HIS A 16 -13.45 -28.78 16.00
CA HIS A 16 -12.38 -28.08 15.25
C HIS A 16 -11.60 -29.06 14.36
N ASP A 17 -11.15 -30.16 14.94
CA ASP A 17 -10.33 -31.14 14.23
C ASP A 17 -11.10 -31.81 13.08
N ALA A 18 -12.38 -32.12 13.29
CA ALA A 18 -13.24 -32.65 12.24
C ALA A 18 -13.44 -31.66 11.06
N PHE A 19 -13.34 -30.35 11.32
CA PHE A 19 -13.41 -29.31 10.29
C PHE A 19 -12.09 -29.09 9.55
N VAL A 20 -10.97 -29.17 10.27
CA VAL A 20 -9.63 -29.05 9.69
C VAL A 20 -9.28 -30.25 8.82
N GLU A 21 -9.75 -31.45 9.22
CA GLU A 21 -9.51 -32.71 8.50
C GLU A 21 -10.52 -32.96 7.36
N ALA A 22 -11.61 -32.20 7.28
CA ALA A 22 -12.64 -32.40 6.26
C ALA A 22 -12.21 -31.81 4.91
N ASP A 23 -12.08 -32.67 3.91
CA ASP A 23 -11.86 -32.27 2.51
C ASP A 23 -13.05 -31.47 1.91
N ARG A 24 -14.21 -31.51 2.55
CA ARG A 24 -15.46 -30.88 2.09
C ARG A 24 -16.33 -30.49 3.27
N PHE A 25 -16.91 -29.28 3.21
CA PHE A 25 -17.92 -28.82 4.17
C PHE A 25 -19.05 -28.07 3.46
N VAL A 26 -20.22 -28.06 4.07
CA VAL A 26 -21.42 -27.39 3.55
C VAL A 26 -21.65 -26.14 4.37
N ILE A 27 -21.73 -24.99 3.72
CA ILE A 27 -22.13 -23.73 4.34
C ILE A 27 -23.62 -23.54 4.12
N HIS A 28 -24.38 -23.42 5.22
CA HIS A 28 -25.79 -23.05 5.18
C HIS A 28 -25.92 -21.54 5.32
N VAL A 29 -26.46 -20.88 4.31
CA VAL A 29 -26.86 -19.47 4.40
C VAL A 29 -28.30 -19.43 4.88
N LEU A 30 -28.51 -18.92 6.09
CA LEU A 30 -29.83 -18.79 6.69
C LEU A 30 -30.40 -17.41 6.36
N ASP A 31 -31.70 -17.34 6.06
CA ASP A 31 -32.42 -16.07 5.90
C ASP A 31 -32.99 -15.58 7.25
N GLU A 32 -33.54 -14.36 7.26
CA GLU A 32 -34.07 -13.71 8.46
C GLU A 32 -35.23 -14.50 9.12
N THR A 33 -35.91 -15.37 8.37
CA THR A 33 -37.02 -16.21 8.88
C THR A 33 -36.52 -17.48 9.57
N GLN A 34 -35.25 -17.80 9.47
CA GLN A 34 -34.61 -19.02 10.00
C GLN A 34 -33.86 -18.80 11.32
N THR A 35 -34.19 -17.74 12.05
CA THR A 35 -33.57 -17.40 13.35
C THR A 35 -33.67 -18.53 14.39
N ALA A 36 -34.71 -19.37 14.33
CA ALA A 36 -34.86 -20.55 15.19
C ALA A 36 -33.77 -21.62 14.91
N LEU A 37 -33.32 -21.77 13.65
CA LEU A 37 -32.22 -22.65 13.26
C LEU A 37 -30.87 -22.12 13.75
N CYS A 38 -30.67 -20.81 13.68
CA CYS A 38 -29.48 -20.15 14.23
C CYS A 38 -29.32 -20.43 15.72
N SER A 39 -30.40 -20.29 16.50
CA SER A 39 -30.40 -20.56 17.94
C SER A 39 -30.20 -22.04 18.28
N HIS A 40 -30.52 -22.94 17.39
CA HIS A 40 -30.29 -24.37 17.57
C HIS A 40 -28.80 -24.74 17.42
N PHE A 41 -28.09 -24.07 16.49
CA PHE A 41 -26.66 -24.27 16.27
C PHE A 41 -25.77 -23.52 17.25
N THR A 42 -26.30 -22.49 17.95
CA THR A 42 -25.56 -21.67 18.92
C THR A 42 -25.77 -22.08 20.38
N LYS A 43 -26.58 -23.10 20.65
CA LYS A 43 -26.94 -23.52 22.02
C LYS A 43 -25.78 -24.00 22.91
N ASP A 44 -24.60 -24.22 22.36
CA ASP A 44 -23.42 -24.67 23.10
C ASP A 44 -22.44 -23.54 23.49
N GLY A 45 -22.90 -22.31 23.58
CA GLY A 45 -22.14 -21.21 24.20
C GLY A 45 -20.89 -20.76 23.45
N LEU A 46 -20.93 -20.77 22.14
CA LEU A 46 -19.83 -20.25 21.34
C LEU A 46 -19.74 -18.73 21.41
N ASP A 47 -18.70 -18.25 22.06
CA ASP A 47 -18.38 -16.82 22.15
C ASP A 47 -17.68 -16.37 20.85
N PHE A 48 -18.30 -15.42 20.13
CA PHE A 48 -17.84 -14.91 18.83
C PHE A 48 -16.85 -13.73 18.92
N THR A 49 -16.09 -13.60 19.98
CA THR A 49 -15.17 -12.47 20.22
C THR A 49 -13.78 -12.65 19.60
N GLY A 50 -13.62 -13.33 18.49
CA GLY A 50 -12.34 -13.43 17.79
C GLY A 50 -12.53 -13.44 16.29
N GLY A 51 -12.26 -12.32 15.64
CA GLY A 51 -12.32 -12.22 14.18
C GLY A 51 -11.23 -13.06 13.50
N TYR A 52 -11.61 -14.17 12.89
CA TYR A 52 -10.74 -14.95 12.02
C TYR A 52 -11.16 -14.73 10.57
N HIS A 53 -10.21 -14.35 9.72
CA HIS A 53 -10.41 -14.32 8.28
C HIS A 53 -10.37 -15.75 7.72
N ILE A 54 -11.50 -16.26 7.27
CA ILE A 54 -11.54 -17.51 6.50
C ILE A 54 -11.23 -17.16 5.05
N ARG A 55 -10.07 -17.60 4.54
CA ARG A 55 -9.80 -17.62 3.10
C ARG A 55 -10.60 -18.76 2.48
N LEU A 56 -11.70 -18.43 1.80
CA LEU A 56 -12.39 -19.37 0.95
C LEU A 56 -11.52 -19.64 -0.29
N LYS A 57 -10.87 -20.80 -0.33
CA LYS A 57 -10.36 -21.35 -1.58
C LYS A 57 -11.56 -21.85 -2.36
N CYS A 58 -12.09 -21.03 -3.27
CA CYS A 58 -13.08 -21.48 -4.24
C CYS A 58 -12.39 -22.45 -5.22
N ASN A 59 -12.48 -23.74 -4.94
CA ASN A 59 -12.25 -24.74 -5.98
C ASN A 59 -13.40 -24.61 -6.98
N LYS A 60 -13.08 -24.30 -8.23
CA LYS A 60 -14.03 -24.14 -9.35
C LYS A 60 -14.76 -25.43 -9.78
N ASP A 61 -14.73 -26.47 -8.98
CA ASP A 61 -15.40 -27.73 -9.29
C ASP A 61 -16.91 -27.64 -9.06
N MET A 62 -17.60 -27.42 -10.15
CA MET A 62 -19.06 -27.31 -10.28
C MET A 62 -19.86 -28.55 -9.89
N ALA A 63 -19.23 -29.61 -9.35
CA ALA A 63 -19.91 -30.86 -8.99
C ALA A 63 -20.88 -30.76 -7.81
N GLN A 64 -20.75 -29.71 -6.96
CA GLN A 64 -21.65 -29.53 -5.82
C GLN A 64 -23.04 -29.01 -6.18
N LYS A 65 -23.15 -28.28 -7.30
CA LYS A 65 -24.42 -27.75 -7.79
C LYS A 65 -25.44 -28.85 -8.10
N ASP A 66 -24.97 -29.94 -8.71
CA ASP A 66 -25.80 -31.08 -9.07
C ASP A 66 -26.26 -31.90 -7.86
N VAL A 67 -25.48 -31.93 -6.79
CA VAL A 67 -25.81 -32.66 -5.55
C VAL A 67 -26.93 -31.95 -4.80
N LEU A 68 -26.87 -30.65 -4.62
CA LEU A 68 -27.92 -29.88 -3.93
C LEU A 68 -29.23 -29.87 -4.71
N GLN A 69 -29.16 -29.75 -6.04
CA GLN A 69 -30.33 -29.80 -6.89
C GLN A 69 -30.98 -31.18 -6.96
N ARG A 70 -30.19 -32.26 -6.80
CA ARG A 70 -30.70 -33.63 -6.67
C ARG A 70 -31.29 -33.96 -5.29
N LEU A 71 -30.76 -33.35 -4.24
CA LEU A 71 -31.21 -33.57 -2.86
C LEU A 71 -32.50 -32.83 -2.54
N ALA A 72 -32.76 -31.66 -3.13
CA ALA A 72 -33.99 -30.91 -2.92
C ALA A 72 -34.30 -30.05 -4.17
N PRO A 73 -34.87 -30.64 -5.23
CA PRO A 73 -35.35 -29.91 -6.41
C PRO A 73 -36.37 -28.86 -5.95
N GLU A 74 -36.33 -27.67 -6.52
CA GLU A 74 -37.20 -26.52 -6.24
C GLU A 74 -36.87 -25.70 -4.97
N LYS A 75 -36.20 -26.25 -3.96
CA LYS A 75 -35.93 -25.52 -2.72
C LYS A 75 -34.74 -24.55 -2.85
N TYR A 76 -33.88 -24.77 -3.82
CA TYR A 76 -32.63 -24.01 -3.99
C TYR A 76 -32.52 -23.28 -5.33
N ASP A 77 -33.63 -23.15 -6.08
CA ASP A 77 -33.62 -22.47 -7.38
C ASP A 77 -33.18 -21.00 -7.29
N ALA A 78 -33.52 -20.33 -6.20
CA ALA A 78 -33.08 -18.96 -5.94
C ALA A 78 -31.61 -18.83 -5.51
N LEU A 79 -30.97 -19.91 -5.05
CA LEU A 79 -29.59 -19.87 -4.53
C LEU A 79 -28.59 -19.62 -5.65
N THR A 80 -28.77 -20.25 -6.80
CA THR A 80 -27.86 -20.13 -7.95
C THR A 80 -27.82 -18.71 -8.54
N PRO A 81 -28.97 -18.04 -8.80
CA PRO A 81 -28.95 -16.65 -9.27
C PRO A 81 -28.35 -15.70 -8.21
N ARG A 82 -28.65 -15.93 -6.94
CA ARG A 82 -28.13 -15.10 -5.84
C ARG A 82 -26.63 -15.28 -5.63
N PHE A 83 -26.14 -16.51 -5.70
CA PHE A 83 -24.69 -16.81 -5.68
C PHE A 83 -23.97 -16.15 -6.87
N LYS A 84 -24.52 -16.25 -8.07
CA LYS A 84 -23.97 -15.57 -9.25
C LYS A 84 -23.96 -14.06 -9.07
N ALA A 85 -25.03 -13.47 -8.54
CA ALA A 85 -25.09 -12.04 -8.29
C ALA A 85 -24.07 -11.58 -7.22
N ILE A 86 -23.90 -12.37 -6.14
CA ILE A 86 -22.90 -12.09 -5.08
C ILE A 86 -21.49 -12.29 -5.66
N SER A 87 -21.21 -13.36 -6.40
CA SER A 87 -19.93 -13.56 -7.06
C SER A 87 -19.60 -12.41 -8.01
N GLN A 88 -20.57 -11.98 -8.80
CA GLN A 88 -20.41 -10.86 -9.70
C GLN A 88 -20.17 -9.54 -8.95
N GLN A 89 -20.87 -9.30 -7.85
CA GLN A 89 -20.61 -8.14 -6.98
C GLN A 89 -19.22 -8.20 -6.33
N ILE A 90 -18.80 -9.39 -5.88
CA ILE A 90 -17.44 -9.61 -5.36
C ILE A 90 -16.42 -9.38 -6.47
N ASP A 91 -16.64 -9.95 -7.66
CA ASP A 91 -15.76 -9.77 -8.81
C ASP A 91 -15.73 -8.29 -9.26
N GLU A 92 -16.84 -7.57 -9.20
CA GLU A 92 -16.89 -6.13 -9.47
C GLU A 92 -16.19 -5.30 -8.36
N MET A 93 -16.30 -5.72 -7.11
CA MET A 93 -15.61 -5.09 -5.98
C MET A 93 -14.12 -5.43 -5.97
N MET A 94 -13.77 -6.67 -6.31
CA MET A 94 -12.40 -7.15 -6.41
C MET A 94 -11.77 -6.81 -7.76
N GLY A 95 -12.55 -6.73 -8.83
CA GLY A 95 -12.16 -6.44 -10.20
C GLY A 95 -11.93 -4.96 -10.50
N ARG A 96 -11.80 -4.12 -9.48
CA ARG A 96 -11.10 -2.85 -9.63
C ARG A 96 -9.60 -3.13 -9.72
N GLU A 97 -9.21 -3.92 -10.74
CA GLU A 97 -7.84 -3.84 -11.22
C GLU A 97 -7.56 -2.37 -11.51
N ARG A 98 -6.50 -1.86 -10.92
CA ARG A 98 -6.02 -0.52 -11.21
C ARG A 98 -5.90 -0.40 -12.73
N LYS A 99 -6.79 0.38 -13.35
CA LYS A 99 -6.68 0.67 -14.78
C LYS A 99 -5.41 1.48 -14.97
N VAL A 100 -4.41 0.86 -15.56
CA VAL A 100 -3.23 1.57 -16.03
C VAL A 100 -3.68 2.42 -17.20
N LEU A 101 -3.94 3.70 -16.94
CA LEU A 101 -4.38 4.66 -17.95
C LEU A 101 -3.21 5.25 -18.74
N ASP A 102 -1.98 5.06 -18.29
CA ASP A 102 -0.77 5.65 -18.83
C ASP A 102 0.40 4.66 -18.68
N GLU A 103 1.03 4.34 -19.80
CA GLU A 103 2.11 3.35 -19.89
C GLU A 103 3.51 3.98 -19.81
N ARG A 104 3.62 5.24 -19.43
CA ARG A 104 4.93 5.87 -19.20
C ARG A 104 5.61 5.26 -17.99
N LEU A 105 6.82 4.73 -18.21
CA LEU A 105 7.65 4.13 -17.14
C LEU A 105 8.22 5.18 -16.19
N VAL A 106 8.57 6.33 -16.73
CA VAL A 106 9.16 7.45 -16.00
C VAL A 106 8.55 8.77 -16.51
N ILE A 107 8.30 9.71 -15.60
CA ILE A 107 7.78 11.05 -15.92
C ILE A 107 8.67 12.08 -15.24
N VAL A 108 9.08 13.10 -15.97
CA VAL A 108 9.83 14.24 -15.39
C VAL A 108 8.90 15.10 -14.53
N LEU A 109 9.45 15.68 -13.46
CA LEU A 109 8.64 16.43 -12.48
C LEU A 109 7.95 17.64 -13.09
N ASP A 110 8.50 18.20 -14.17
CA ASP A 110 7.94 19.32 -14.90
C ASP A 110 6.62 18.99 -15.64
N ASP A 111 6.35 17.72 -15.88
CA ASP A 111 5.12 17.25 -16.53
C ASP A 111 4.09 16.66 -15.54
N ILE A 112 4.35 16.79 -14.23
CA ILE A 112 3.48 16.23 -13.19
C ILE A 112 2.59 17.30 -12.58
N ASP A 113 1.32 16.95 -12.39
CA ASP A 113 0.34 17.73 -11.64
C ASP A 113 -0.40 16.88 -10.60
N LYS A 114 -1.29 17.55 -9.83
CA LYS A 114 -2.05 16.89 -8.75
C LYS A 114 -3.02 15.81 -9.24
N ASP A 115 -3.43 15.83 -10.53
CA ASP A 115 -4.41 14.92 -11.08
C ASP A 115 -3.78 13.58 -11.44
N MET A 116 -2.43 13.47 -11.38
CA MET A 116 -1.65 12.27 -11.66
C MET A 116 -1.39 11.39 -10.43
N VAL A 117 -2.19 11.52 -9.37
CA VAL A 117 -2.00 10.75 -8.11
C VAL A 117 -1.96 9.24 -8.37
N ASP A 118 -2.82 8.72 -9.24
CA ASP A 118 -2.90 7.28 -9.57
C ASP A 118 -1.71 6.77 -10.38
N LEU A 119 -0.85 7.67 -10.84
CA LEU A 119 0.30 7.34 -11.68
C LEU A 119 1.63 7.52 -10.94
N VAL A 120 1.75 8.55 -10.11
CA VAL A 120 3.01 8.94 -9.46
C VAL A 120 2.93 8.96 -7.91
N GLY A 121 1.77 8.69 -7.35
CA GLY A 121 1.49 8.78 -5.92
C GLY A 121 1.30 10.22 -5.43
N SER A 122 0.63 10.37 -4.29
CA SER A 122 0.22 11.67 -3.76
C SER A 122 1.38 12.61 -3.45
N LYS A 123 2.50 12.11 -2.94
CA LYS A 123 3.67 12.93 -2.61
C LYS A 123 4.26 13.60 -3.83
N MET A 124 4.41 12.85 -4.92
CA MET A 124 5.04 13.38 -6.15
C MET A 124 4.05 14.21 -6.96
N ALA A 125 2.76 13.85 -6.97
CA ALA A 125 1.71 14.67 -7.59
C ALA A 125 1.62 16.05 -6.93
N ASN A 126 1.62 16.12 -5.60
CA ASN A 126 1.62 17.37 -4.86
C ASN A 126 2.90 18.17 -5.12
N LEU A 127 4.06 17.52 -5.21
CA LEU A 127 5.32 18.21 -5.48
C LEU A 127 5.35 18.80 -6.89
N GLY A 128 4.82 18.08 -7.89
CA GLY A 128 4.63 18.58 -9.25
C GLY A 128 3.68 19.78 -9.29
N GLU A 129 2.56 19.72 -8.59
CA GLU A 129 1.62 20.85 -8.47
C GLU A 129 2.29 22.09 -7.85
N MET A 130 3.07 21.90 -6.79
CA MET A 130 3.82 22.97 -6.14
C MET A 130 4.81 23.64 -7.10
N LYS A 131 5.52 22.86 -7.92
CA LYS A 131 6.46 23.34 -8.90
C LYS A 131 5.77 24.05 -10.06
N ASN A 132 4.83 23.35 -10.71
CA ASN A 132 4.35 23.72 -12.04
C ASN A 132 3.19 24.73 -12.00
N ARG A 133 2.33 24.65 -10.97
CA ARG A 133 1.19 25.58 -10.83
C ARG A 133 1.41 26.67 -9.81
N LEU A 134 2.05 26.36 -8.69
CA LEU A 134 2.29 27.37 -7.64
C LEU A 134 3.61 28.12 -7.84
N GLY A 135 4.46 27.67 -8.78
CA GLY A 135 5.75 28.30 -9.06
C GLY A 135 6.74 28.28 -7.90
N LEU A 136 6.58 27.32 -6.98
CA LEU A 136 7.50 27.16 -5.86
C LEU A 136 8.83 26.55 -6.34
N ARG A 137 9.91 26.90 -5.66
CA ARG A 137 11.22 26.36 -5.95
C ARG A 137 11.28 24.90 -5.48
N VAL A 138 11.18 23.97 -6.43
CA VAL A 138 11.31 22.53 -6.21
C VAL A 138 12.50 22.06 -7.02
N PRO A 139 13.35 21.18 -6.47
CA PRO A 139 14.47 20.58 -7.20
C PRO A 139 14.01 19.91 -8.50
N SER A 140 14.89 19.85 -9.49
CA SER A 140 14.66 19.01 -10.67
C SER A 140 14.57 17.54 -10.28
N GLY A 141 13.79 16.79 -11.04
CA GLY A 141 13.56 15.39 -10.71
C GLY A 141 12.70 14.67 -11.73
N PHE A 142 12.48 13.40 -11.45
CA PHE A 142 11.58 12.53 -12.20
C PHE A 142 10.95 11.49 -11.27
N VAL A 143 9.93 10.81 -11.74
CA VAL A 143 9.23 9.78 -10.99
C VAL A 143 9.19 8.49 -11.81
N ILE A 144 9.58 7.38 -11.19
CA ILE A 144 9.31 6.04 -11.68
C ILE A 144 7.87 5.74 -11.30
N THR A 145 7.03 5.54 -12.29
CA THR A 145 5.58 5.50 -12.15
C THR A 145 5.07 4.17 -11.57
N ALA A 146 3.79 4.13 -11.29
CA ALA A 146 3.11 2.90 -10.95
C ALA A 146 3.19 1.84 -12.05
N PHE A 147 3.16 2.26 -13.34
CA PHE A 147 3.39 1.35 -14.46
C PHE A 147 4.83 0.83 -14.48
N GLY A 148 5.82 1.68 -14.17
CA GLY A 148 7.21 1.25 -14.02
C GLY A 148 7.39 0.21 -12.91
N TYR A 149 6.67 0.35 -11.80
CA TYR A 149 6.63 -0.65 -10.73
C TYR A 149 6.02 -1.97 -11.21
N ASP A 150 4.86 -1.92 -11.88
CA ASP A 150 4.22 -3.12 -12.41
C ASP A 150 5.10 -3.82 -13.46
N ARG A 151 5.82 -3.05 -14.28
CA ARG A 151 6.78 -3.56 -15.27
C ARG A 151 7.94 -4.30 -14.61
N PHE A 152 8.44 -3.77 -13.48
CA PHE A 152 9.48 -4.43 -12.68
C PHE A 152 9.00 -5.76 -12.09
N LEU A 153 7.79 -5.79 -11.54
CA LEU A 153 7.21 -7.02 -10.99
C LEU A 153 6.94 -8.06 -12.08
N ALA A 154 6.40 -7.64 -13.23
CA ALA A 154 6.07 -8.53 -14.33
C ALA A 154 7.29 -9.15 -14.99
N HIS A 155 8.39 -8.38 -15.16
CA HIS A 155 9.62 -8.88 -15.76
C HIS A 155 10.26 -10.05 -14.99
N ASN A 156 10.10 -10.05 -13.69
CA ASN A 156 10.69 -11.04 -12.79
C ASN A 156 9.67 -12.06 -12.25
N ASP A 157 8.45 -12.09 -12.79
CA ASP A 157 7.35 -12.94 -12.29
C ASP A 157 7.10 -12.83 -10.77
N LEU A 158 7.38 -11.65 -10.20
CA LEU A 158 7.40 -11.45 -8.75
C LEU A 158 6.02 -11.50 -8.12
N LYS A 159 4.96 -11.12 -8.84
CA LYS A 159 3.60 -11.04 -8.30
C LYS A 159 3.15 -12.39 -7.73
N ALA A 160 3.30 -13.46 -8.51
CA ALA A 160 2.90 -14.80 -8.09
C ALA A 160 3.71 -15.30 -6.89
N GLU A 161 5.02 -15.01 -6.85
CA GLU A 161 5.89 -15.44 -5.74
C GLU A 161 5.62 -14.62 -4.47
N ILE A 162 5.40 -13.32 -4.58
CA ILE A 162 4.98 -12.47 -3.45
C ILE A 162 3.66 -12.98 -2.87
N ASP A 163 2.65 -13.23 -3.72
CA ASP A 163 1.36 -13.76 -3.30
C ASP A 163 1.51 -15.10 -2.58
N ARG A 164 2.34 -15.99 -3.11
CA ARG A 164 2.65 -17.28 -2.50
C ARG A 164 3.29 -17.13 -1.11
N LEU A 165 4.27 -16.25 -0.98
CA LEU A 165 4.95 -15.99 0.30
C LEU A 165 3.99 -15.37 1.32
N MET A 166 3.21 -14.36 0.91
CA MET A 166 2.21 -13.72 1.76
C MET A 166 1.13 -14.70 2.23
N GLN A 167 0.69 -15.61 1.35
CA GLN A 167 -0.33 -16.61 1.68
C GLN A 167 0.18 -17.73 2.59
N SER A 168 1.46 -18.07 2.50
CA SER A 168 2.06 -19.16 3.29
C SER A 168 2.52 -18.71 4.68
N ALA A 169 2.55 -17.40 4.94
CA ALA A 169 3.03 -16.86 6.20
C ALA A 169 1.92 -16.91 7.28
N ASP A 170 2.29 -17.32 8.47
CA ASP A 170 1.48 -17.09 9.67
C ASP A 170 1.69 -15.64 10.13
N LEU A 171 0.66 -14.82 9.92
CA LEU A 171 0.72 -13.38 10.16
C LEU A 171 0.51 -13.01 11.64
N ASP A 172 0.09 -13.97 12.46
CA ASP A 172 -0.07 -13.80 13.91
C ASP A 172 1.25 -14.10 14.67
N ASP A 173 2.20 -14.77 14.01
CA ASP A 173 3.52 -15.06 14.55
C ASP A 173 4.55 -14.02 14.09
N ILE A 174 5.07 -13.26 15.05
CA ILE A 174 6.05 -12.20 14.78
C ILE A 174 7.35 -12.74 14.15
N GLU A 175 7.78 -13.95 14.50
CA GLU A 175 8.98 -14.57 13.91
C GLU A 175 8.75 -14.92 12.44
N ASN A 176 7.55 -15.39 12.10
CA ASN A 176 7.16 -15.62 10.71
C ASN A 176 7.09 -14.32 9.90
N LEU A 177 6.61 -13.23 10.51
CA LEU A 177 6.64 -11.91 9.86
C LEU A 177 8.07 -11.43 9.57
N TYR A 178 9.01 -11.62 10.50
CA TYR A 178 10.42 -11.31 10.24
C TYR A 178 11.01 -12.15 9.09
N ARG A 179 10.70 -13.43 9.05
CA ARG A 179 11.13 -14.34 7.97
C ARG A 179 10.52 -13.95 6.64
N LEU A 180 9.23 -13.59 6.64
CA LEU A 180 8.52 -13.11 5.45
C LEU A 180 9.18 -11.84 4.91
N HIS A 181 9.36 -10.82 5.77
CA HIS A 181 10.06 -9.60 5.41
C HIS A 181 11.43 -9.88 4.78
N ALA A 182 12.28 -10.67 5.44
CA ALA A 182 13.62 -10.97 4.94
C ALA A 182 13.61 -11.69 3.59
N ARG A 183 12.63 -12.57 3.34
CA ARG A 183 12.47 -13.26 2.06
C ARG A 183 12.03 -12.31 0.95
N LEU A 184 11.04 -11.45 1.22
CA LEU A 184 10.54 -10.48 0.26
C LEU A 184 11.57 -9.41 -0.06
N ASP A 185 12.29 -8.90 0.94
CA ASP A 185 13.40 -7.95 0.76
C ASP A 185 14.48 -8.55 -0.14
N LYS A 186 14.96 -9.75 0.18
CA LYS A 186 15.95 -10.46 -0.63
C LYS A 186 15.47 -10.69 -2.06
N LEU A 187 14.22 -11.13 -2.24
CA LEU A 187 13.61 -11.39 -3.55
C LEU A 187 13.64 -10.14 -4.42
N LEU A 188 13.17 -9.01 -3.89
CA LEU A 188 13.07 -7.75 -4.62
C LEU A 188 14.43 -7.13 -4.92
N VAL A 189 15.32 -7.11 -3.93
CA VAL A 189 16.67 -6.52 -4.09
C VAL A 189 17.53 -7.31 -5.08
N GLN A 190 17.35 -8.64 -5.14
CA GLN A 190 18.12 -9.48 -6.08
C GLN A 190 17.51 -9.58 -7.48
N SER A 191 16.30 -9.04 -7.68
CA SER A 191 15.63 -9.06 -8.97
C SER A 191 16.32 -8.18 -10.02
N GLU A 192 16.20 -8.56 -11.28
CA GLU A 192 16.82 -7.84 -12.39
C GLU A 192 16.00 -6.60 -12.78
N MET A 193 16.69 -5.55 -13.20
CA MET A 193 16.00 -4.38 -13.75
C MET A 193 15.57 -4.66 -15.19
N PRO A 194 14.27 -4.46 -15.52
CA PRO A 194 13.80 -4.54 -16.90
C PRO A 194 14.62 -3.60 -17.81
N PRO A 195 15.11 -4.05 -18.97
CA PRO A 195 15.98 -3.22 -19.82
C PRO A 195 15.34 -1.92 -20.29
N ASP A 196 14.03 -1.95 -20.57
CA ASP A 196 13.23 -0.78 -20.95
C ASP A 196 13.11 0.22 -19.79
N LEU A 197 12.82 -0.26 -18.57
CA LEU A 197 12.76 0.56 -17.36
C LEU A 197 14.13 1.14 -17.00
N ALA A 198 15.18 0.32 -17.08
CA ALA A 198 16.55 0.77 -16.84
C ALA A 198 16.96 1.90 -17.80
N THR A 199 16.61 1.76 -19.08
CA THR A 199 16.87 2.78 -20.10
C THR A 199 16.12 4.07 -19.81
N ALA A 200 14.82 3.97 -19.48
CA ALA A 200 14.01 5.13 -19.15
C ALA A 200 14.53 5.90 -17.91
N ILE A 201 14.95 5.18 -16.87
CA ILE A 201 15.52 5.77 -15.65
C ILE A 201 16.85 6.47 -15.97
N ARG A 202 17.73 5.84 -16.75
CA ARG A 202 19.03 6.45 -17.13
C ARG A 202 18.84 7.70 -17.97
N LEU A 203 17.94 7.68 -18.95
CA LEU A 203 17.64 8.87 -19.76
C LEU A 203 17.10 10.03 -18.90
N ALA A 204 16.19 9.74 -17.97
CA ALA A 204 15.66 10.76 -17.07
C ALA A 204 16.76 11.30 -16.12
N TRP A 205 17.63 10.43 -15.64
CA TRP A 205 18.80 10.84 -14.86
C TRP A 205 19.73 11.76 -15.63
N ASP A 206 20.08 11.40 -16.88
CA ASP A 206 20.99 12.19 -17.70
C ASP A 206 20.41 13.58 -17.98
N VAL A 207 19.11 13.68 -18.25
CA VAL A 207 18.40 14.97 -18.40
C VAL A 207 18.47 15.79 -17.11
N MET A 208 18.22 15.17 -15.96
CA MET A 208 18.29 15.81 -14.65
C MET A 208 19.72 16.25 -14.30
N ALA A 209 20.73 15.42 -14.63
CA ALA A 209 22.12 15.67 -14.29
C ALA A 209 22.80 16.72 -15.18
N ALA A 210 22.32 16.90 -16.42
CA ALA A 210 22.95 17.79 -17.39
C ALA A 210 23.23 19.22 -16.86
N PRO A 211 22.32 19.90 -16.16
CA PRO A 211 22.58 21.24 -15.63
C PRO A 211 23.46 21.25 -14.36
N HIS A 212 23.65 20.10 -13.68
CA HIS A 212 24.35 20.01 -12.39
C HIS A 212 25.81 19.52 -12.52
N GLY A 213 26.17 18.92 -13.66
CA GLY A 213 27.53 18.40 -13.89
C GLY A 213 27.82 17.04 -13.21
N PRO A 214 29.05 16.53 -13.38
CA PRO A 214 29.46 15.25 -12.81
C PRO A 214 29.57 15.38 -11.29
N GLY A 215 28.85 14.60 -10.57
CA GLY A 215 28.83 14.61 -9.09
C GLY A 215 27.45 14.90 -8.53
N LEU A 216 26.43 15.03 -9.39
CA LEU A 216 25.05 15.09 -8.93
C LEU A 216 24.74 13.85 -8.10
N THR A 217 24.13 14.07 -6.95
CA THR A 217 23.46 13.04 -6.18
C THR A 217 21.96 13.35 -6.09
N ALA A 218 21.17 12.35 -5.81
CA ALA A 218 19.73 12.48 -5.68
C ALA A 218 19.19 11.96 -4.35
N ALA A 219 18.04 12.47 -3.96
CA ALA A 219 17.18 11.87 -2.97
C ALA A 219 16.13 11.03 -3.68
N MET A 220 16.12 9.73 -3.46
CA MET A 220 15.08 8.84 -3.96
C MET A 220 14.09 8.54 -2.84
N ARG A 221 12.79 8.75 -3.11
CA ARG A 221 11.74 8.68 -2.09
C ARG A 221 10.54 7.88 -2.59
N SER A 222 9.99 7.09 -1.67
CA SER A 222 8.70 6.43 -1.91
C SER A 222 7.56 7.42 -2.11
N SER A 223 6.66 7.10 -3.02
CA SER A 223 5.40 7.78 -3.26
C SER A 223 4.34 6.73 -3.59
N ALA A 224 3.97 5.92 -2.57
CA ALA A 224 3.05 4.82 -2.78
C ALA A 224 1.64 5.32 -3.11
N LEU A 225 0.94 4.57 -3.96
CA LEU A 225 -0.47 4.85 -4.21
C LEU A 225 -1.29 4.59 -2.93
N GLY A 226 -2.29 5.44 -2.68
CA GLY A 226 -3.15 5.33 -1.49
C GLY A 226 -2.49 5.76 -0.18
N GLU A 227 -1.24 6.28 -0.19
CA GLU A 227 -0.48 6.61 1.02
C GLU A 227 -1.14 7.71 1.88
N ASP A 228 -1.78 8.69 1.23
CA ASP A 228 -2.39 9.85 1.90
C ASP A 228 -3.93 9.87 1.73
N GLU A 229 -4.57 8.73 1.52
CA GLU A 229 -6.03 8.67 1.48
C GLU A 229 -6.63 8.95 2.86
N LYS A 230 -7.86 9.48 2.89
CA LYS A 230 -8.54 9.80 4.15
C LYS A 230 -8.64 8.57 5.06
N GLY A 231 -7.92 8.61 6.19
CA GLY A 231 -7.89 7.53 7.18
C GLY A 231 -6.74 6.54 7.02
N SER A 232 -5.85 6.75 6.04
CA SER A 232 -4.60 6.00 5.90
C SER A 232 -3.39 6.94 6.01
N SER A 233 -2.37 6.49 6.72
CA SER A 233 -1.08 7.19 6.80
C SER A 233 0.03 6.15 6.86
N PHE A 234 0.84 6.10 5.82
CA PHE A 234 2.05 5.30 5.78
C PHE A 234 3.29 6.10 6.17
N ALA A 235 3.10 7.22 6.90
CA ALA A 235 4.19 8.09 7.30
C ALA A 235 5.29 7.31 8.04
N GLY A 236 6.53 7.42 7.58
CA GLY A 236 7.69 6.74 8.17
C GLY A 236 7.80 5.24 7.90
N MET A 237 6.86 4.62 7.17
CA MET A 237 6.87 3.17 6.92
C MET A 237 7.71 2.79 5.70
N HIS A 238 7.88 3.70 4.76
CA HIS A 238 8.62 3.47 3.52
C HIS A 238 9.96 4.19 3.53
N ARG A 239 10.92 3.59 2.84
CA ARG A 239 12.31 4.03 2.80
C ARG A 239 12.53 5.23 1.89
N SER A 240 13.51 6.04 2.25
CA SER A 240 14.09 7.08 1.40
C SER A 240 15.59 6.91 1.38
N GLU A 241 16.20 7.00 0.19
CA GLU A 241 17.63 6.94 -0.02
C GLU A 241 18.15 8.32 -0.39
N LEU A 242 19.18 8.78 0.32
CA LEU A 242 19.83 10.08 0.10
C LEU A 242 21.21 9.86 -0.52
N ASN A 243 21.71 10.89 -1.21
CA ASN A 243 23.03 10.88 -1.85
C ASN A 243 23.20 9.73 -2.87
N VAL A 244 22.11 9.36 -3.56
CA VAL A 244 22.13 8.33 -4.60
C VAL A 244 22.85 8.88 -5.83
N SER A 245 23.91 8.19 -6.26
CA SER A 245 24.63 8.50 -7.51
C SER A 245 23.98 7.81 -8.71
N GLY A 246 24.37 8.21 -9.93
CA GLY A 246 23.92 7.56 -11.16
C GLY A 246 24.19 6.05 -11.21
N ASP A 247 25.27 5.59 -10.58
CA ASP A 247 25.64 4.17 -10.53
C ASP A 247 24.80 3.36 -9.54
N SER A 248 24.26 4.01 -8.49
CA SER A 248 23.48 3.36 -7.44
C SER A 248 21.96 3.49 -7.60
N LEU A 249 21.49 4.08 -8.71
CA LEU A 249 20.06 4.32 -8.97
C LEU A 249 19.19 3.08 -8.86
N PHE A 250 19.62 2.00 -9.49
CA PHE A 250 18.81 0.77 -9.54
C PHE A 250 18.76 0.06 -8.20
N ASP A 251 19.87 0.08 -7.46
CA ASP A 251 19.91 -0.52 -6.12
C ASP A 251 19.04 0.29 -5.15
N ALA A 252 19.11 1.62 -5.20
CA ALA A 252 18.24 2.48 -4.43
C ALA A 252 16.76 2.28 -4.77
N TYR A 253 16.42 2.16 -6.06
CA TYR A 253 15.06 1.85 -6.51
C TYR A 253 14.56 0.54 -5.90
N LYS A 254 15.32 -0.54 -6.04
CA LYS A 254 14.96 -1.86 -5.50
C LYS A 254 14.81 -1.85 -3.98
N GLN A 255 15.65 -1.14 -3.26
CA GLN A 255 15.56 -0.97 -1.81
C GLN A 255 14.28 -0.23 -1.38
N ILE A 256 13.88 0.80 -2.13
CA ILE A 256 12.65 1.54 -1.86
C ILE A 256 11.44 0.66 -2.17
N VAL A 257 11.44 -0.06 -3.29
CA VAL A 257 10.37 -1.02 -3.63
C VAL A 257 10.25 -2.10 -2.56
N ALA A 258 11.36 -2.66 -2.09
CA ALA A 258 11.38 -3.66 -1.03
C ALA A 258 10.84 -3.14 0.31
N SER A 259 10.96 -1.83 0.59
CA SER A 259 10.42 -1.22 1.81
C SER A 259 8.89 -1.29 1.92
N LYS A 260 8.18 -1.53 0.82
CA LYS A 260 6.75 -1.87 0.82
C LYS A 260 6.46 -3.08 1.72
N TYR A 261 7.43 -3.97 1.86
CA TYR A 261 7.34 -5.19 2.66
C TYR A 261 8.12 -5.11 3.96
N SER A 262 8.41 -3.90 4.46
CA SER A 262 8.92 -3.70 5.81
C SER A 262 7.90 -4.18 6.85
N LEU A 263 8.36 -4.60 8.03
CA LEU A 263 7.46 -5.09 9.09
C LEU A 263 6.34 -4.08 9.42
N PRO A 264 6.63 -2.78 9.63
CA PRO A 264 5.58 -1.81 9.88
C PRO A 264 4.59 -1.71 8.72
N ALA A 265 5.07 -1.74 7.46
CA ALA A 265 4.20 -1.61 6.29
C ALA A 265 3.31 -2.85 6.09
N ILE A 266 3.84 -4.07 6.30
CA ILE A 266 3.05 -5.30 6.25
C ILE A 266 1.96 -5.27 7.34
N THR A 267 2.36 -5.03 8.59
CA THR A 267 1.43 -5.01 9.73
C THR A 267 0.34 -3.96 9.56
N TYR A 268 0.70 -2.77 9.10
CA TYR A 268 -0.27 -1.71 8.85
C TYR A 268 -1.29 -2.10 7.77
N ARG A 269 -0.83 -2.63 6.63
CA ARG A 269 -1.71 -3.07 5.54
C ARG A 269 -2.68 -4.16 5.98
N LEU A 270 -2.18 -5.14 6.72
CA LEU A 270 -3.00 -6.22 7.28
C LEU A 270 -4.09 -5.68 8.21
N ASN A 271 -3.72 -4.78 9.13
CA ASN A 271 -4.66 -4.17 10.06
C ASN A 271 -5.71 -3.29 9.37
N LYS A 272 -5.39 -2.70 8.23
CA LYS A 272 -6.30 -1.85 7.46
C LYS A 272 -7.06 -2.61 6.37
N GLY A 273 -6.72 -3.86 6.10
CA GLY A 273 -7.35 -4.67 5.06
C GLY A 273 -6.99 -4.25 3.64
N PHE A 274 -5.87 -3.53 3.44
CA PHE A 274 -5.38 -3.19 2.10
C PHE A 274 -4.80 -4.43 1.41
N ARG A 275 -5.19 -4.62 0.15
CA ARG A 275 -4.60 -5.66 -0.70
C ARG A 275 -3.24 -5.20 -1.20
N ASP A 276 -2.33 -6.15 -1.39
CA ASP A 276 -0.98 -5.82 -1.91
C ASP A 276 -1.04 -5.19 -3.30
N GLU A 277 -1.93 -5.66 -4.16
CA GLU A 277 -2.11 -5.20 -5.52
C GLU A 277 -2.68 -3.77 -5.65
N ASP A 278 -3.37 -3.26 -4.61
CA ASP A 278 -3.92 -1.90 -4.62
C ASP A 278 -2.83 -0.83 -4.42
N ILE A 279 -1.68 -1.24 -3.88
CA ILE A 279 -0.57 -0.33 -3.55
C ILE A 279 0.59 -0.54 -4.51
N ALA A 280 0.73 0.33 -5.50
CA ALA A 280 1.96 0.41 -6.29
C ALA A 280 2.96 1.34 -5.64
N MET A 281 4.24 0.97 -5.69
CA MET A 281 5.34 1.78 -5.16
C MET A 281 5.94 2.63 -6.26
N CYS A 282 5.44 3.86 -6.41
CA CYS A 282 6.12 4.86 -7.22
C CYS A 282 7.36 5.38 -6.48
N VAL A 283 8.37 5.79 -7.22
CA VAL A 283 9.62 6.30 -6.64
C VAL A 283 9.99 7.63 -7.28
N GLY A 284 9.97 8.70 -6.48
CA GLY A 284 10.47 10.01 -6.89
C GLY A 284 11.98 10.09 -6.74
N CYS A 285 12.67 10.63 -7.75
CA CYS A 285 14.08 10.92 -7.75
C CYS A 285 14.27 12.42 -7.91
N LEU A 286 14.81 13.09 -6.89
CA LEU A 286 14.99 14.53 -6.83
C LEU A 286 16.45 14.88 -6.65
N ALA A 287 16.94 15.87 -7.39
CA ALA A 287 18.30 16.37 -7.21
C ALA A 287 18.54 16.81 -5.77
N MET A 288 19.63 16.33 -5.16
CA MET A 288 20.04 16.79 -3.83
C MET A 288 20.41 18.26 -3.86
N LEU A 289 20.00 18.97 -2.83
CA LEU A 289 20.37 20.36 -2.60
C LEU A 289 21.40 20.41 -1.48
N ASP A 290 22.43 21.25 -1.67
CA ASP A 290 23.32 21.64 -0.59
C ASP A 290 22.60 22.68 0.29
N THR A 291 22.05 22.22 1.40
CA THR A 291 21.21 23.02 2.27
C THR A 291 21.94 23.45 3.52
N MET A 292 21.94 24.75 3.80
CA MET A 292 22.43 25.27 5.09
C MET A 292 21.49 24.95 6.25
N ALA A 293 20.18 25.05 6.02
CA ALA A 293 19.14 24.74 6.99
C ALA A 293 17.94 24.08 6.31
N GLY A 294 17.25 23.23 7.02
CA GLY A 294 16.05 22.55 6.57
C GLY A 294 15.09 22.30 7.72
N GLY A 295 13.83 22.03 7.39
CA GLY A 295 12.85 21.82 8.46
C GLY A 295 11.48 21.38 7.93
N VAL A 296 10.51 21.36 8.84
CA VAL A 296 9.11 21.02 8.58
C VAL A 296 8.24 22.22 8.94
N MET A 297 7.38 22.59 8.01
CA MET A 297 6.40 23.65 8.23
C MET A 297 4.98 23.05 8.28
N TYR A 298 4.30 23.30 9.36
CA TYR A 298 2.90 22.96 9.54
C TYR A 298 2.04 24.18 9.24
N SER A 299 1.07 24.02 8.35
CA SER A 299 0.13 25.09 7.99
C SER A 299 -0.84 25.46 9.13
N ARG A 300 -0.86 24.66 10.20
CA ARG A 300 -1.63 24.88 11.43
C ARG A 300 -0.83 24.26 12.59
N ASN A 301 -1.03 24.76 13.80
CA ASN A 301 -0.36 24.20 14.97
C ASN A 301 -0.76 22.72 15.16
N PRO A 302 0.18 21.77 15.08
CA PRO A 302 -0.12 20.36 15.25
C PRO A 302 -0.43 19.95 16.69
N PHE A 303 -0.08 20.80 17.69
CA PHE A 303 -0.29 20.55 19.10
C PHE A 303 -1.58 21.17 19.64
N ASP A 304 -2.10 22.23 18.98
CA ASP A 304 -3.36 22.87 19.32
C ASP A 304 -4.15 23.20 18.04
N PHE A 305 -5.20 22.43 17.77
CA PHE A 305 -6.05 22.60 16.59
C PHE A 305 -6.87 23.90 16.57
N ASN A 306 -6.96 24.59 17.70
CA ASN A 306 -7.62 25.91 17.78
C ASN A 306 -6.65 27.04 17.43
N ASP A 307 -5.34 26.78 17.51
CA ASP A 307 -4.31 27.73 17.12
C ASP A 307 -4.10 27.67 15.59
N HIS A 308 -4.42 28.76 14.91
CA HIS A 308 -4.30 28.89 13.46
C HIS A 308 -2.91 29.34 12.98
N ASN A 309 -1.97 29.51 13.88
CA ASN A 309 -0.61 29.91 13.54
C ASN A 309 0.12 28.83 12.74
N ILE A 310 1.07 29.28 11.93
CA ILE A 310 2.00 28.39 11.22
C ILE A 310 3.11 28.04 12.19
N VAL A 311 3.45 26.77 12.26
CA VAL A 311 4.54 26.26 13.10
C VAL A 311 5.63 25.72 12.19
N ILE A 312 6.88 26.17 12.40
CA ILE A 312 8.06 25.72 11.65
C ILE A 312 9.04 25.16 12.66
N ASN A 313 9.46 23.93 12.42
CA ASN A 313 10.56 23.31 13.15
C ASN A 313 11.74 23.11 12.20
N SER A 314 12.89 23.67 12.48
CA SER A 314 14.05 23.68 11.60
C SER A 314 15.37 23.43 12.33
N ALA A 315 16.34 22.91 11.59
CA ALA A 315 17.71 22.70 12.08
C ALA A 315 18.72 22.97 10.93
N TRP A 316 19.98 23.04 11.29
CA TRP A 316 21.06 23.12 10.30
C TRP A 316 21.15 21.83 9.48
N GLY A 317 21.37 21.98 8.19
CA GLY A 317 21.51 20.88 7.23
C GLY A 317 20.15 20.36 6.71
N LEU A 318 20.06 19.05 6.45
CA LEU A 318 18.89 18.43 5.83
C LEU A 318 17.72 18.29 6.83
N PRO A 319 16.48 18.47 6.38
CA PRO A 319 15.29 18.36 7.23
C PRO A 319 15.07 16.98 7.84
N LYS A 320 15.77 15.95 7.35
CA LYS A 320 15.69 14.57 7.87
C LYS A 320 15.96 14.50 9.37
N ALA A 321 16.95 15.23 9.87
CA ALA A 321 17.31 15.25 11.29
C ALA A 321 16.17 15.75 12.19
N VAL A 322 15.40 16.73 11.71
CA VAL A 322 14.19 17.23 12.39
C VAL A 322 13.07 16.21 12.34
N VAL A 323 12.86 15.57 11.17
CA VAL A 323 11.80 14.56 10.98
C VAL A 323 12.03 13.33 11.85
N ASP A 324 13.27 12.87 11.94
CA ASP A 324 13.65 11.69 12.72
C ASP A 324 13.76 11.99 14.23
N GLY A 325 13.68 13.26 14.63
CA GLY A 325 13.85 13.68 16.02
C GLY A 325 15.27 13.45 16.57
N SER A 326 16.27 13.38 15.66
CA SER A 326 17.67 13.11 16.04
C SER A 326 18.41 14.36 16.49
N VAL A 327 17.83 15.54 16.29
CA VAL A 327 18.34 16.85 16.73
C VAL A 327 17.23 17.69 17.33
N ASP A 328 17.56 18.50 18.31
CA ASP A 328 16.69 19.57 18.78
C ASP A 328 16.67 20.68 17.73
N GLY A 329 15.49 20.99 17.21
CA GLY A 329 15.30 22.03 16.21
C GLY A 329 14.82 23.34 16.83
N ASP A 330 15.04 24.44 16.10
CA ASP A 330 14.47 25.72 16.42
C ASP A 330 12.97 25.73 16.04
N LEU A 331 12.12 26.10 16.99
CA LEU A 331 10.67 26.21 16.78
C LEU A 331 10.27 27.66 16.56
N PHE A 332 9.68 27.94 15.42
CA PHE A 332 9.12 29.24 15.07
C PHE A 332 7.60 29.14 14.97
N VAL A 333 6.92 30.06 15.65
CA VAL A 333 5.48 30.25 15.53
C VAL A 333 5.23 31.54 14.76
N VAL A 334 4.50 31.44 13.66
CA VAL A 334 4.27 32.57 12.75
C VAL A 334 2.78 32.88 12.66
N ASP A 335 2.42 34.13 12.92
CA ASP A 335 1.05 34.60 12.79
C ASP A 335 0.60 34.53 11.32
N ARG A 336 -0.44 33.76 11.06
CA ARG A 336 -0.98 33.59 9.71
C ARG A 336 -1.53 34.88 9.12
N GLY A 337 -2.14 35.73 9.94
CA GLY A 337 -2.65 37.03 9.53
C GLY A 337 -1.56 38.09 9.32
N ARG A 338 -0.38 37.84 9.91
CA ARG A 338 0.78 38.74 9.83
C ARG A 338 2.05 37.90 9.70
N PRO A 339 2.34 37.34 8.53
CA PRO A 339 3.43 36.35 8.35
C PRO A 339 4.84 36.94 8.59
N GLN A 340 4.96 38.25 8.73
CA GLN A 340 6.22 38.92 9.09
C GLN A 340 6.46 38.95 10.61
N ARG A 341 5.49 38.50 11.43
CA ARG A 341 5.59 38.47 12.87
C ARG A 341 5.83 37.04 13.35
N ILE A 342 6.99 36.81 13.95
CA ILE A 342 7.29 35.61 14.73
C ILE A 342 6.78 35.92 16.14
N ILE A 343 6.02 34.99 16.71
CA ILE A 343 5.41 35.11 18.04
C ILE A 343 6.30 34.46 19.08
#